data_debe12365fd773810d9b349ba86e9e58
#
_entry.id   debe12365fd773810d9b349ba86e9e58
#
_cell.length_a   1.000
_cell.length_b   1.000
_cell.length_c   1.000
_cell.angle_alpha   90.00
_cell.angle_beta   90.00
_cell.angle_gamma   90.00
#
_symmetry.space_group_name_H-M   'P 1'
#
loop_
_entity.id
_entity.type
_entity.pdbx_description
1 polymer ?
#
loop_
_entity_poly.entity_id
_entity_poly.type
_entity_poly.pdbx_seq_one_letter_code
_entity_poly.pdbx_strand_id
1 'polypeptide(L)'
;HGCLVGSEMCIRDRFIGDNVKIGNNCRIYPGTKILNDTIIGNSCIIHSSCSIGSDGFGFAPNDDGTYKKIPQTGNVVIGNNVEIGSNSTIDRATIGSTIIKDGVKLDNQIQIAHNVEIGENTAIAAQSGIAGSTKIGKKCMIGGQVGIIGHLKIGDNVKIQAQAGVTSDVESNARITGTPAISYMNYNKSYIHFKNLSEIVKKIDKKD
;
A
#
# COMPACT_ATOMS: atom_id res chain seq x y z
N HIS A 1 7.60 27.84 4.85
CA HIS A 1 8.63 27.98 5.91
C HIS A 1 8.13 27.45 7.24
N GLY A 2 7.86 26.18 7.36
CA GLY A 2 7.29 25.67 8.60
C GLY A 2 7.85 24.33 9.02
N CYS A 3 8.99 23.92 8.54
CA CYS A 3 9.65 22.76 9.08
C CYS A 3 10.90 23.21 9.78
N LEU A 4 10.83 23.44 11.06
CA LEU A 4 12.00 23.77 11.77
C LEU A 4 12.13 22.99 13.03
N VAL A 5 13.06 22.17 12.97
CA VAL A 5 14.46 22.50 13.14
C VAL A 5 14.78 23.05 14.50
N GLY A 6 15.19 22.22 15.33
CA GLY A 6 15.79 22.55 16.61
C GLY A 6 17.22 22.10 16.74
N SER A 7 17.94 21.73 15.72
CA SER A 7 19.40 21.61 15.77
C SER A 7 19.94 21.27 14.38
N GLU A 8 21.14 21.70 14.08
CA GLU A 8 21.89 21.36 12.86
C GLU A 8 22.02 19.82 12.63
N MET A 9 21.85 19.03 13.65
CA MET A 9 21.90 17.56 13.60
C MET A 9 20.66 16.95 12.92
N CYS A 10 19.53 17.63 12.87
CA CYS A 10 18.30 17.14 12.24
C CYS A 10 18.27 17.25 10.72
N ILE A 11 19.13 18.06 10.13
CA ILE A 11 19.17 18.32 8.68
C ILE A 11 19.98 17.25 7.95
N ARG A 12 20.93 16.59 8.60
CA ARG A 12 21.84 15.63 7.97
C ARG A 12 21.27 14.27 7.62
N ASP A 13 20.16 13.90 8.24
CA ASP A 13 19.59 12.56 8.16
C ASP A 13 18.21 12.49 7.51
N ARG A 14 17.75 13.60 6.91
CA ARG A 14 16.56 13.66 6.07
C ARG A 14 16.92 14.18 4.68
N PHE A 15 16.31 13.63 3.66
CA PHE A 15 16.43 14.13 2.30
C PHE A 15 15.11 14.75 1.85
N ILE A 16 15.14 16.01 1.48
CA ILE A 16 14.01 16.73 0.88
C ILE A 16 14.45 17.17 -0.52
N GLY A 17 13.83 16.60 -1.53
CA GLY A 17 14.13 16.84 -2.93
C GLY A 17 13.62 18.19 -3.44
N ASP A 18 13.86 18.45 -4.71
CA ASP A 18 13.47 19.68 -5.38
C ASP A 18 11.95 19.80 -5.50
N ASN A 19 11.42 21.03 -5.41
CA ASN A 19 10.00 21.36 -5.55
C ASN A 19 9.07 20.67 -4.56
N VAL A 20 9.60 20.05 -3.50
CA VAL A 20 8.77 19.46 -2.43
C VAL A 20 8.01 20.56 -1.70
N LYS A 21 6.72 20.35 -1.49
CA LYS A 21 5.84 21.25 -0.73
C LYS A 21 5.35 20.51 0.52
N ILE A 22 5.57 21.11 1.69
CA ILE A 22 5.14 20.55 2.98
C ILE A 22 4.31 21.61 3.71
N GLY A 23 3.11 21.22 4.12
CA GLY A 23 2.20 22.08 4.87
C GLY A 23 2.66 22.32 6.31
N ASN A 24 1.80 22.97 7.07
CA ASN A 24 2.09 23.37 8.44
C ASN A 24 1.97 22.21 9.43
N ASN A 25 2.65 22.30 10.56
CA ASN A 25 2.58 21.38 11.69
C ASN A 25 2.92 19.92 11.36
N CYS A 26 3.71 19.68 10.31
CA CYS A 26 4.18 18.36 9.96
C CYS A 26 5.38 17.94 10.81
N ARG A 27 5.44 16.64 11.15
CA ARG A 27 6.59 16.01 11.81
C ARG A 27 7.20 14.98 10.88
N ILE A 28 8.47 15.15 10.53
CA ILE A 28 9.22 14.22 9.67
C ILE A 28 10.37 13.69 10.49
N TYR A 29 10.40 12.39 10.70
CA TYR A 29 11.40 11.73 11.53
C TYR A 29 12.68 11.38 10.76
N PRO A 30 13.80 11.09 11.47
CA PRO A 30 15.10 10.83 10.88
C PRO A 30 15.10 9.69 9.83
N GLY A 31 16.00 9.78 8.86
CA GLY A 31 16.18 8.79 7.80
C GLY A 31 15.15 8.86 6.66
N THR A 32 14.10 9.70 6.80
CA THR A 32 13.06 9.85 5.78
C THR A 32 13.61 10.57 4.54
N LYS A 33 13.23 10.07 3.37
CA LYS A 33 13.52 10.66 2.06
C LYS A 33 12.22 11.06 1.37
N ILE A 34 12.08 12.34 1.09
CA ILE A 34 10.96 12.90 0.33
C ILE A 34 11.51 13.40 -0.99
N LEU A 35 11.16 12.72 -2.07
CA LEU A 35 11.73 12.97 -3.39
C LEU A 35 10.95 14.05 -4.13
N ASN A 36 11.55 14.51 -5.24
CA ASN A 36 11.15 15.69 -5.98
C ASN A 36 9.65 15.74 -6.30
N ASP A 37 9.09 16.94 -6.31
CA ASP A 37 7.71 17.28 -6.68
C ASP A 37 6.63 16.70 -5.74
N THR A 38 7.02 16.08 -4.64
CA THR A 38 6.08 15.54 -3.64
C THR A 38 5.35 16.68 -2.92
N ILE A 39 4.05 16.53 -2.72
CA ILE A 39 3.20 17.49 -2.01
C ILE A 39 2.64 16.81 -0.76
N ILE A 40 2.82 17.45 0.40
CA ILE A 40 2.33 16.98 1.70
C ILE A 40 1.47 18.08 2.32
N GLY A 41 0.26 17.73 2.73
CA GLY A 41 -0.66 18.63 3.42
C GLY A 41 -0.24 18.99 4.84
N ASN A 42 -1.18 19.47 5.63
CA ASN A 42 -0.94 19.94 6.99
C ASN A 42 -1.05 18.80 8.02
N SER A 43 -0.38 18.96 9.16
CA SER A 43 -0.50 18.12 10.36
C SER A 43 -0.20 16.64 10.09
N CYS A 44 0.72 16.36 9.15
CA CYS A 44 1.16 15.01 8.82
C CYS A 44 2.30 14.55 9.73
N ILE A 45 2.33 13.23 9.99
CA ILE A 45 3.42 12.58 10.72
C ILE A 45 4.04 11.53 9.81
N ILE A 46 5.32 11.66 9.51
CA ILE A 46 6.07 10.69 8.69
C ILE A 46 7.17 10.11 9.55
N HIS A 47 7.02 8.85 9.91
CA HIS A 47 7.96 8.14 10.77
C HIS A 47 9.27 7.81 10.06
N SER A 48 10.25 7.31 10.82
CA SER A 48 11.63 7.13 10.38
C SER A 48 11.77 6.22 9.16
N SER A 49 12.76 6.56 8.33
CA SER A 49 13.21 5.73 7.19
C SER A 49 12.14 5.49 6.10
N CYS A 50 11.14 6.36 5.99
CA CYS A 50 10.20 6.33 4.87
C CYS A 50 10.87 6.81 3.58
N SER A 51 10.45 6.25 2.42
CA SER A 51 10.80 6.74 1.10
C SER A 51 9.54 7.15 0.34
N ILE A 52 9.41 8.43 0.04
CA ILE A 52 8.20 9.00 -0.59
C ILE A 52 8.59 9.63 -1.92
N GLY A 53 7.97 9.16 -3.01
CA GLY A 53 8.21 9.68 -4.36
C GLY A 53 9.33 8.99 -5.13
N SER A 54 9.79 7.80 -4.70
CA SER A 54 10.68 6.95 -5.50
C SER A 54 9.98 6.42 -6.76
N ASP A 55 10.77 6.02 -7.76
CA ASP A 55 10.23 5.43 -8.97
C ASP A 55 9.45 4.16 -8.67
N GLY A 56 8.27 4.06 -9.26
CA GLY A 56 7.48 2.82 -9.26
C GLY A 56 8.10 1.71 -10.10
N PHE A 57 7.61 0.50 -9.91
CA PHE A 57 8.00 -0.69 -10.67
C PHE A 57 7.37 -0.67 -12.08
N GLY A 58 7.96 0.13 -12.96
CA GLY A 58 7.52 0.29 -14.35
C GLY A 58 8.54 -0.28 -15.32
N PHE A 59 8.24 -1.41 -15.95
CA PHE A 59 9.08 -2.06 -16.95
C PHE A 59 8.24 -2.63 -18.10
N ALA A 60 8.73 -2.49 -19.31
CA ALA A 60 8.17 -3.15 -20.50
C ALA A 60 9.07 -4.33 -20.90
N PRO A 61 8.50 -5.53 -21.16
CA PRO A 61 9.28 -6.63 -21.67
C PRO A 61 9.71 -6.36 -23.12
N ASN A 62 10.93 -6.75 -23.45
CA ASN A 62 11.45 -6.82 -24.82
C ASN A 62 11.27 -8.24 -25.37
N ASP A 63 11.36 -8.39 -26.69
CA ASP A 63 11.21 -9.70 -27.36
C ASP A 63 12.28 -10.73 -26.94
N ASP A 64 13.44 -10.27 -26.49
CA ASP A 64 14.54 -11.10 -25.99
C ASP A 64 14.40 -11.52 -24.52
N GLY A 65 13.28 -11.18 -23.86
CA GLY A 65 13.02 -11.48 -22.45
C GLY A 65 13.68 -10.52 -21.45
N THR A 66 14.40 -9.51 -21.91
CA THR A 66 14.91 -8.43 -21.05
C THR A 66 13.83 -7.38 -20.76
N TYR A 67 14.14 -6.40 -19.89
CA TYR A 67 13.19 -5.38 -19.49
C TYR A 67 13.74 -3.97 -19.78
N LYS A 68 12.89 -3.14 -20.39
CA LYS A 68 13.13 -1.72 -20.56
C LYS A 68 12.42 -0.93 -19.47
N LYS A 69 13.16 -0.07 -18.75
CA LYS A 69 12.53 0.80 -17.73
C LYS A 69 11.60 1.82 -18.37
N ILE A 70 10.42 1.96 -17.78
CA ILE A 70 9.45 3.02 -18.09
C ILE A 70 9.71 4.19 -17.14
N PRO A 71 10.03 5.40 -17.63
CA PRO A 71 10.21 6.58 -16.79
C PRO A 71 8.96 6.87 -15.94
N GLN A 72 9.18 7.28 -14.70
CA GLN A 72 8.14 7.66 -13.75
C GLN A 72 8.18 9.18 -13.58
N THR A 73 7.30 9.90 -14.28
CA THR A 73 7.34 11.38 -14.38
C THR A 73 6.31 12.08 -13.51
N GLY A 74 5.45 11.32 -12.86
CA GLY A 74 4.46 11.85 -11.93
C GLY A 74 5.03 12.13 -10.55
N ASN A 75 4.17 12.39 -9.59
CA ASN A 75 4.54 12.71 -8.22
C ASN A 75 3.70 11.96 -7.18
N VAL A 76 3.89 12.30 -5.90
CA VAL A 76 3.06 11.87 -4.78
C VAL A 76 2.35 13.07 -4.19
N VAL A 77 1.07 12.93 -3.89
CA VAL A 77 0.24 13.93 -3.20
C VAL A 77 -0.34 13.31 -1.93
N ILE A 78 0.01 13.87 -0.80
CA ILE A 78 -0.46 13.47 0.53
C ILE A 78 -1.33 14.58 1.10
N GLY A 79 -2.54 14.24 1.53
CA GLY A 79 -3.50 15.14 2.14
C GLY A 79 -3.12 15.58 3.56
N ASN A 80 -4.10 16.03 4.31
CA ASN A 80 -3.93 16.54 5.67
C ASN A 80 -4.12 15.40 6.70
N ASN A 81 -3.51 15.55 7.89
CA ASN A 81 -3.66 14.63 9.02
C ASN A 81 -3.30 13.18 8.70
N VAL A 82 -2.42 12.96 7.73
CA VAL A 82 -1.93 11.63 7.35
C VAL A 82 -0.80 11.21 8.28
N GLU A 83 -0.79 9.93 8.64
CA GLU A 83 0.32 9.32 9.37
C GLU A 83 0.90 8.15 8.59
N ILE A 84 2.22 8.10 8.44
CA ILE A 84 2.94 7.08 7.69
C ILE A 84 3.98 6.46 8.60
N GLY A 85 3.80 5.17 8.89
CA GLY A 85 4.66 4.36 9.74
C GLY A 85 6.04 4.10 9.14
N SER A 86 6.97 3.73 10.00
CA SER A 86 8.39 3.57 9.68
C SER A 86 8.65 2.56 8.55
N ASN A 87 9.68 2.83 7.75
CA ASN A 87 10.11 1.99 6.63
C ASN A 87 9.02 1.77 5.56
N SER A 88 8.03 2.63 5.48
CA SER A 88 7.03 2.59 4.41
C SER A 88 7.54 3.28 3.15
N THR A 89 7.11 2.77 1.99
CA THR A 89 7.49 3.29 0.69
C THR A 89 6.25 3.68 -0.11
N ILE A 90 6.27 4.86 -0.71
CA ILE A 90 5.20 5.38 -1.56
C ILE A 90 5.82 5.82 -2.88
N ASP A 91 5.52 5.09 -3.94
CA ASP A 91 6.07 5.35 -5.24
C ASP A 91 5.35 6.50 -5.94
N ARG A 92 6.10 7.28 -6.74
CA ARG A 92 5.51 8.28 -7.62
C ARG A 92 4.69 7.63 -8.73
N ALA A 93 3.73 8.35 -9.25
CA ALA A 93 2.99 7.90 -10.40
C ALA A 93 3.86 7.86 -11.67
N THR A 94 3.50 6.99 -12.60
CA THR A 94 4.07 7.01 -13.96
C THR A 94 3.75 8.34 -14.66
N ILE A 95 2.47 8.75 -14.59
CA ILE A 95 1.96 10.05 -15.04
C ILE A 95 0.87 10.45 -14.05
N GLY A 96 0.76 11.74 -13.72
CA GLY A 96 -0.17 12.23 -12.71
C GLY A 96 0.35 12.05 -11.30
N SER A 97 -0.47 11.53 -10.38
CA SER A 97 -0.12 11.43 -8.96
C SER A 97 -0.51 10.11 -8.34
N THR A 98 0.31 9.60 -7.44
CA THR A 98 -0.09 8.66 -6.38
C THR A 98 -0.69 9.49 -5.26
N ILE A 99 -1.90 9.16 -4.80
CA ILE A 99 -2.70 10.03 -3.94
C ILE A 99 -3.05 9.35 -2.62
N ILE A 100 -2.65 9.97 -1.53
CA ILE A 100 -3.05 9.59 -0.16
C ILE A 100 -3.94 10.70 0.37
N LYS A 101 -5.23 10.44 0.55
CA LYS A 101 -6.20 11.46 0.99
C LYS A 101 -6.15 11.72 2.49
N ASP A 102 -6.93 12.70 2.94
CA ASP A 102 -6.93 13.19 4.30
C ASP A 102 -7.23 12.10 5.34
N GLY A 103 -6.55 12.16 6.47
CA GLY A 103 -6.78 11.30 7.62
C GLY A 103 -6.32 9.85 7.47
N VAL A 104 -5.70 9.46 6.36
CA VAL A 104 -5.18 8.10 6.14
C VAL A 104 -4.11 7.75 7.17
N LYS A 105 -4.14 6.50 7.65
CA LYS A 105 -3.17 5.93 8.57
C LYS A 105 -2.52 4.70 7.96
N LEU A 106 -1.23 4.80 7.70
CA LEU A 106 -0.39 3.70 7.23
C LEU A 106 0.52 3.27 8.37
N ASP A 107 0.47 2.01 8.72
CA ASP A 107 1.38 1.42 9.71
C ASP A 107 2.78 1.18 9.08
N ASN A 108 3.64 0.48 9.78
CA ASN A 108 5.02 0.27 9.38
C ASN A 108 5.16 -0.68 8.17
N GLN A 109 6.19 -0.46 7.36
CA GLN A 109 6.57 -1.34 6.24
C GLN A 109 5.44 -1.52 5.20
N ILE A 110 4.71 -0.46 4.92
CA ILE A 110 3.69 -0.44 3.87
C ILE A 110 4.33 -0.12 2.52
N GLN A 111 3.95 -0.86 1.46
CA GLN A 111 4.28 -0.52 0.08
C GLN A 111 3.05 0.02 -0.65
N ILE A 112 3.11 1.27 -1.09
CA ILE A 112 2.14 1.89 -1.98
C ILE A 112 2.79 2.09 -3.34
N ALA A 113 2.33 1.36 -4.35
CA ALA A 113 2.88 1.45 -5.69
C ALA A 113 2.35 2.66 -6.47
N HIS A 114 2.90 2.85 -7.67
CA HIS A 114 2.58 3.98 -8.54
C HIS A 114 1.08 4.10 -8.87
N ASN A 115 0.58 5.32 -8.97
CA ASN A 115 -0.81 5.62 -9.37
C ASN A 115 -1.89 5.04 -8.43
N VAL A 116 -1.54 4.61 -7.23
CA VAL A 116 -2.51 4.20 -6.21
C VAL A 116 -3.23 5.43 -5.67
N GLU A 117 -4.53 5.29 -5.42
CA GLU A 117 -5.32 6.29 -4.69
C GLU A 117 -5.88 5.65 -3.41
N ILE A 118 -5.67 6.28 -2.25
CA ILE A 118 -6.23 5.86 -0.96
C ILE A 118 -7.20 6.91 -0.47
N GLY A 119 -8.45 6.51 -0.26
CA GLY A 119 -9.55 7.35 0.20
C GLY A 119 -9.42 7.75 1.68
N GLU A 120 -10.14 8.80 2.03
CA GLU A 120 -10.07 9.47 3.32
C GLU A 120 -10.31 8.53 4.51
N ASN A 121 -9.57 8.74 5.59
CA ASN A 121 -9.71 7.99 6.84
C ASN A 121 -9.59 6.47 6.71
N THR A 122 -8.91 5.98 5.68
CA THR A 122 -8.56 4.57 5.52
C THR A 122 -7.34 4.25 6.36
N ALA A 123 -7.37 3.08 7.03
CA ALA A 123 -6.26 2.57 7.83
C ALA A 123 -5.74 1.26 7.24
N ILE A 124 -4.41 1.16 7.12
CA ILE A 124 -3.71 -0.02 6.59
C ILE A 124 -2.67 -0.46 7.60
N ALA A 125 -2.82 -1.69 8.09
CA ALA A 125 -1.89 -2.28 9.06
C ALA A 125 -0.60 -2.80 8.40
N ALA A 126 0.41 -3.04 9.22
CA ALA A 126 1.79 -3.27 8.83
C ALA A 126 2.00 -4.35 7.77
N GLN A 127 3.06 -4.16 6.97
CA GLN A 127 3.54 -5.13 5.97
C GLN A 127 2.54 -5.39 4.82
N SER A 128 1.58 -4.52 4.60
CA SER A 128 0.65 -4.64 3.47
C SER A 128 1.21 -4.00 2.21
N GLY A 129 0.90 -4.58 1.06
CA GLY A 129 1.32 -4.10 -0.25
C GLY A 129 0.15 -3.84 -1.18
N ILE A 130 0.12 -2.62 -1.75
CA ILE A 130 -0.90 -2.18 -2.69
C ILE A 130 -0.24 -1.97 -4.05
N ALA A 131 -0.59 -2.81 -5.02
CA ALA A 131 -0.01 -2.75 -6.35
C ALA A 131 -0.56 -1.60 -7.19
N GLY A 132 0.14 -1.28 -8.28
CA GLY A 132 -0.08 -0.07 -9.08
C GLY A 132 -1.50 0.13 -9.59
N SER A 133 -1.90 1.40 -9.67
CA SER A 133 -3.20 1.86 -10.21
C SER A 133 -4.43 1.37 -9.46
N THR A 134 -4.28 0.79 -8.27
CA THR A 134 -5.38 0.39 -7.40
C THR A 134 -6.02 1.60 -6.74
N LYS A 135 -7.35 1.60 -6.65
CA LYS A 135 -8.13 2.64 -5.98
C LYS A 135 -8.82 2.07 -4.75
N ILE A 136 -8.49 2.61 -3.59
CA ILE A 136 -9.09 2.22 -2.31
C ILE A 136 -10.03 3.34 -1.86
N GLY A 137 -11.26 2.98 -1.52
CA GLY A 137 -12.28 3.89 -1.03
C GLY A 137 -11.96 4.45 0.35
N LYS A 138 -12.87 5.26 0.87
CA LYS A 138 -12.75 5.89 2.19
C LYS A 138 -13.15 4.95 3.32
N LYS A 139 -12.60 5.22 4.52
CA LYS A 139 -12.95 4.52 5.78
C LYS A 139 -12.75 3.00 5.73
N CYS A 140 -11.83 2.52 4.88
CA CYS A 140 -11.46 1.11 4.82
C CYS A 140 -10.55 0.74 6.00
N MET A 141 -10.60 -0.52 6.41
CA MET A 141 -9.72 -1.12 7.41
C MET A 141 -9.04 -2.33 6.80
N ILE A 142 -7.75 -2.21 6.52
CA ILE A 142 -6.96 -3.26 5.86
C ILE A 142 -6.00 -3.84 6.89
N GLY A 143 -6.13 -5.14 7.13
CA GLY A 143 -5.30 -5.89 8.08
C GLY A 143 -3.84 -5.99 7.66
N GLY A 144 -2.98 -6.46 8.57
CA GLY A 144 -1.56 -6.64 8.28
C GLY A 144 -1.28 -7.73 7.25
N GLN A 145 -0.19 -7.57 6.51
CA GLN A 145 0.26 -8.53 5.49
C GLN A 145 -0.77 -8.80 4.38
N VAL A 146 -1.65 -7.83 4.10
CA VAL A 146 -2.57 -7.91 2.97
C VAL A 146 -1.85 -7.55 1.68
N GLY A 147 -2.06 -8.36 0.64
CA GLY A 147 -1.62 -8.07 -0.72
C GLY A 147 -2.82 -7.73 -1.61
N ILE A 148 -2.79 -6.59 -2.28
CA ILE A 148 -3.82 -6.20 -3.26
C ILE A 148 -3.15 -6.09 -4.63
N ILE A 149 -3.61 -6.86 -5.62
CA ILE A 149 -3.06 -6.78 -6.99
C ILE A 149 -3.43 -5.46 -7.66
N GLY A 150 -2.75 -5.15 -8.78
CA GLY A 150 -2.93 -3.89 -9.49
C GLY A 150 -4.29 -3.73 -10.15
N HIS A 151 -4.63 -2.46 -10.41
CA HIS A 151 -5.80 -2.04 -11.18
C HIS A 151 -7.17 -2.39 -10.56
N LEU A 152 -7.22 -2.70 -9.28
CA LEU A 152 -8.47 -2.99 -8.58
C LEU A 152 -9.17 -1.74 -8.04
N LYS A 153 -10.48 -1.89 -7.83
CA LYS A 153 -11.33 -0.94 -7.09
C LYS A 153 -11.80 -1.60 -5.81
N ILE A 154 -11.40 -1.03 -4.68
CA ILE A 154 -11.89 -1.40 -3.36
C ILE A 154 -12.87 -0.31 -2.93
N GLY A 155 -14.10 -0.67 -2.70
CA GLY A 155 -15.17 0.26 -2.33
C GLY A 155 -14.96 0.93 -0.97
N ASP A 156 -15.93 1.74 -0.57
CA ASP A 156 -15.92 2.43 0.73
C ASP A 156 -16.24 1.48 1.89
N ASN A 157 -15.73 1.77 3.08
CA ASN A 157 -15.99 1.03 4.34
C ASN A 157 -15.66 -0.47 4.28
N VAL A 158 -14.77 -0.90 3.38
CA VAL A 158 -14.36 -2.30 3.25
C VAL A 158 -13.47 -2.71 4.42
N LYS A 159 -13.66 -3.94 4.93
CA LYS A 159 -12.83 -4.53 5.96
C LYS A 159 -12.12 -5.77 5.42
N ILE A 160 -10.80 -5.73 5.33
CA ILE A 160 -9.96 -6.83 4.84
C ILE A 160 -9.19 -7.41 6.02
N GLN A 161 -9.37 -8.70 6.28
CA GLN A 161 -8.65 -9.40 7.35
C GLN A 161 -7.16 -9.57 6.99
N ALA A 162 -6.33 -9.71 8.02
CA ALA A 162 -4.89 -9.91 7.84
C ALA A 162 -4.57 -11.11 6.93
N GLN A 163 -3.45 -11.00 6.19
CA GLN A 163 -2.94 -12.03 5.28
C GLN A 163 -3.86 -12.39 4.11
N ALA A 164 -4.83 -11.54 3.79
CA ALA A 164 -5.68 -11.75 2.62
C ALA A 164 -4.95 -11.34 1.32
N GLY A 165 -5.05 -12.19 0.30
CA GLY A 165 -4.69 -11.87 -1.09
C GLY A 165 -5.92 -11.41 -1.87
N VAL A 166 -5.99 -10.15 -2.26
CA VAL A 166 -7.14 -9.58 -2.97
C VAL A 166 -6.84 -9.55 -4.46
N THR A 167 -7.61 -10.32 -5.23
CA THR A 167 -7.40 -10.53 -6.67
C THR A 167 -8.54 -10.05 -7.56
N SER A 168 -9.56 -9.44 -6.97
CA SER A 168 -10.72 -8.88 -7.69
C SER A 168 -11.25 -7.63 -6.98
N ASP A 169 -12.05 -6.86 -7.68
CA ASP A 169 -12.74 -5.70 -7.12
C ASP A 169 -13.59 -6.09 -5.90
N VAL A 170 -13.70 -5.17 -4.94
CA VAL A 170 -14.44 -5.39 -3.70
C VAL A 170 -15.48 -4.30 -3.53
N GLU A 171 -16.73 -4.70 -3.40
CA GLU A 171 -17.87 -3.80 -3.22
C GLU A 171 -17.82 -3.07 -1.87
N SER A 172 -18.41 -1.89 -1.82
CA SER A 172 -18.50 -1.10 -0.58
C SER A 172 -19.17 -1.87 0.55
N ASN A 173 -18.71 -1.64 1.78
CA ASN A 173 -19.17 -2.28 3.01
C ASN A 173 -18.87 -3.79 3.13
N ALA A 174 -18.15 -4.38 2.19
CA ALA A 174 -17.78 -5.79 2.25
C ALA A 174 -16.79 -6.07 3.40
N ARG A 175 -16.87 -7.31 3.90
CA ARG A 175 -15.87 -7.87 4.81
C ARG A 175 -15.30 -9.13 4.19
N ILE A 176 -14.00 -9.16 3.93
CA ILE A 176 -13.32 -10.28 3.31
C ILE A 176 -12.20 -10.83 4.18
N THR A 177 -11.93 -12.12 4.04
CA THR A 177 -10.86 -12.82 4.75
C THR A 177 -10.15 -13.78 3.79
N GLY A 178 -8.88 -14.07 4.04
CA GLY A 178 -8.08 -14.96 3.21
C GLY A 178 -7.48 -16.15 3.94
N THR A 179 -6.96 -15.98 5.14
CA THR A 179 -6.09 -16.98 5.77
C THR A 179 -6.31 -17.09 7.28
N PRO A 180 -7.33 -17.81 7.79
CA PRO A 180 -7.42 -18.08 9.23
C PRO A 180 -6.37 -19.09 9.65
N ALA A 181 -5.69 -18.87 10.78
CA ALA A 181 -4.90 -19.90 11.44
C ALA A 181 -5.86 -20.93 12.06
N ILE A 182 -5.62 -22.19 11.78
CA ILE A 182 -6.34 -23.33 12.39
C ILE A 182 -5.33 -24.30 13.00
N SER A 183 -5.79 -25.20 13.88
CA SER A 183 -4.88 -26.17 14.49
C SER A 183 -4.17 -27.03 13.44
N TYR A 184 -2.91 -27.38 13.70
CA TYR A 184 -2.07 -28.19 12.79
C TYR A 184 -2.79 -29.46 12.28
N MET A 185 -3.44 -30.18 13.19
CA MET A 185 -4.16 -31.42 12.84
C MET A 185 -5.33 -31.13 11.88
N ASN A 186 -6.11 -30.09 12.14
CA ASN A 186 -7.24 -29.73 11.31
C ASN A 186 -6.79 -29.20 9.95
N TYR A 187 -5.70 -28.40 9.92
CA TYR A 187 -5.12 -27.95 8.65
C TYR A 187 -4.76 -29.12 7.77
N ASN A 188 -3.98 -30.09 8.29
CA ASN A 188 -3.53 -31.24 7.52
C ASN A 188 -4.70 -32.09 7.00
N LYS A 189 -5.72 -32.36 7.83
CA LYS A 189 -6.94 -33.06 7.40
C LYS A 189 -7.64 -32.33 6.26
N SER A 190 -7.90 -31.02 6.42
CA SER A 190 -8.56 -30.19 5.41
C SER A 190 -7.75 -30.11 4.13
N TYR A 191 -6.41 -29.97 4.22
CA TYR A 191 -5.53 -29.88 3.09
C TYR A 191 -5.49 -31.17 2.26
N ILE A 192 -5.52 -32.36 2.91
CA ILE A 192 -5.60 -33.66 2.21
C ILE A 192 -6.91 -33.74 1.41
N HIS A 193 -8.05 -33.34 2.01
CA HIS A 193 -9.33 -33.32 1.31
C HIS A 193 -9.31 -32.34 0.14
N PHE A 194 -8.81 -31.14 0.35
CA PHE A 194 -8.67 -30.13 -0.71
C PHE A 194 -7.82 -30.65 -1.88
N LYS A 195 -6.68 -31.28 -1.59
CA LYS A 195 -5.77 -31.83 -2.61
C LYS A 195 -6.42 -32.93 -3.45
N ASN A 196 -7.32 -33.71 -2.85
CA ASN A 196 -8.01 -34.82 -3.50
C ASN A 196 -9.46 -34.48 -3.94
N LEU A 197 -9.83 -33.21 -3.93
CA LEU A 197 -11.20 -32.76 -4.15
C LEU A 197 -11.77 -33.27 -5.49
N SER A 198 -10.98 -33.20 -6.57
CA SER A 198 -11.40 -33.67 -7.90
C SER A 198 -11.73 -35.16 -7.93
N GLU A 199 -11.01 -35.99 -7.16
CA GLU A 199 -11.30 -37.43 -7.06
C GLU A 199 -12.52 -37.70 -6.18
N ILE A 200 -12.70 -36.91 -5.13
CA ILE A 200 -13.86 -37.00 -4.24
C ILE A 200 -15.14 -36.69 -5.04
N VAL A 201 -15.15 -35.59 -5.80
CA VAL A 201 -16.29 -35.20 -6.66
C VAL A 201 -16.61 -36.28 -7.66
N LYS A 202 -15.62 -36.82 -8.41
CA LYS A 202 -15.82 -37.90 -9.36
C LYS A 202 -16.44 -39.20 -8.74
N LYS A 203 -16.17 -39.45 -7.45
CA LYS A 203 -16.75 -40.60 -6.73
C LYS A 203 -18.19 -40.35 -6.32
N ILE A 204 -18.59 -39.08 -6.07
CA ILE A 204 -19.96 -38.71 -5.76
C ILE A 204 -20.81 -38.79 -7.03
N ASP A 205 -20.37 -38.17 -8.13
CA ASP A 205 -21.08 -38.18 -9.43
C ASP A 205 -21.29 -39.57 -10.05
N LYS A 206 -20.53 -40.57 -9.60
CA LYS A 206 -20.70 -41.98 -10.05
C LYS A 206 -21.70 -42.77 -9.20
N LYS A 207 -22.24 -42.18 -8.14
CA LYS A 207 -23.23 -42.85 -7.26
C LYS A 207 -24.67 -42.49 -7.56
N ASP A 208 -24.89 -41.54 -8.45
CA ASP A 208 -26.16 -41.22 -9.09
C ASP A 208 -26.24 -41.88 -10.47
#